data_c0417007ef1522d6981bfa8dc01ab216
#
_entry.id   c0417007ef1522d6981bfa8dc01ab216
#
_cell.length_a   1.000
_cell.length_b   1.000
_cell.length_c   1.000
_cell.angle_alpha   90.00
_cell.angle_beta   90.00
_cell.angle_gamma   90.00
#
_symmetry.space_group_name_H-M   'P 1'
#
loop_
_entity.id
_entity.type
_entity.pdbx_description
1 polymer ?
#
loop_
_entity_poly.entity_id
_entity_poly.type
_entity_poly.pdbx_seq_one_letter_code
_entity_poly.pdbx_strand_id
1 'polypeptide(L)'
;VLGGILIAATAVALAQPGLSSSAHAVTMTVSKPQAVSLAIVSGATLGLPTITDNAINTFATPVRITTSWTLHPSTGSLRLIAYFNNPAQALSNGSAYLSSATVEGRIQTLPSAPSQPTTWQSFTQSASGGVGTNGASLWLMDLNITGTNKQASRTMDLELRLNLTGQPATISGTYSGVITLRAVTM
;
A
#
# COMPACT_ATOMS: atom_id res chain seq x y z
N VAL A 1 -0.65 18.08 14.17
CA VAL A 1 -0.29 19.38 13.56
C VAL A 1 -1.58 20.16 13.40
N LEU A 2 -1.76 21.22 14.24
CA LEU A 2 -2.88 22.15 14.10
C LEU A 2 -2.70 22.93 12.79
N GLY A 3 -3.61 22.74 11.83
CA GLY A 3 -3.69 23.59 10.66
C GLY A 3 -4.18 24.99 11.06
N GLY A 4 -3.31 25.98 10.91
CA GLY A 4 -3.67 27.37 11.18
C GLY A 4 -4.72 27.87 10.18
N ILE A 5 -5.73 28.57 10.66
CA ILE A 5 -6.69 29.29 9.84
C ILE A 5 -6.09 30.70 9.60
N LEU A 6 -5.76 31.00 8.36
CA LEU A 6 -5.34 32.34 7.96
C LEU A 6 -6.58 33.12 7.47
N ILE A 7 -6.98 34.14 8.18
CA ILE A 7 -8.04 35.04 7.79
C ILE A 7 -7.42 36.34 7.26
N ALA A 8 -7.56 36.58 5.97
CA ALA A 8 -7.15 37.84 5.35
C ALA A 8 -8.40 38.68 5.06
N ALA A 9 -8.48 39.86 5.62
CA ALA A 9 -9.55 40.81 5.34
C ALA A 9 -9.06 41.88 4.35
N THR A 10 -9.70 41.98 3.21
CA THR A 10 -9.45 43.03 2.22
C THR A 10 -10.67 43.94 2.14
N ALA A 11 -10.47 45.21 2.43
CA ALA A 11 -11.54 46.22 2.28
C ALA A 11 -11.49 46.83 0.89
N VAL A 12 -12.59 46.79 0.17
CA VAL A 12 -12.76 47.47 -1.12
C VAL A 12 -13.81 48.61 -0.93
N ALA A 13 -13.38 49.83 -1.08
CA ALA A 13 -14.28 50.97 -1.06
C ALA A 13 -14.75 51.32 -2.47
N LEU A 14 -16.07 51.19 -2.73
CA LEU A 14 -16.71 51.65 -3.95
C LEU A 14 -17.35 53.01 -3.64
N ALA A 15 -16.79 54.11 -4.17
CA ALA A 15 -17.37 55.46 -4.07
C ALA A 15 -18.45 55.62 -5.14
N GLN A 16 -19.71 55.73 -4.71
CA GLN A 16 -20.82 56.22 -5.57
C GLN A 16 -21.10 57.68 -5.26
N PRO A 17 -21.46 58.52 -6.24
CA PRO A 17 -21.82 59.90 -6.00
C PRO A 17 -23.03 59.98 -5.04
N GLY A 18 -22.83 60.48 -3.85
CA GLY A 18 -23.86 60.75 -2.87
C GLY A 18 -24.13 59.66 -1.83
N LEU A 19 -23.49 58.48 -1.93
CA LEU A 19 -23.59 57.40 -0.91
C LEU A 19 -22.21 56.77 -0.72
N SER A 20 -21.64 56.89 0.46
CA SER A 20 -20.44 56.12 0.82
C SER A 20 -20.86 54.71 1.24
N SER A 21 -20.62 53.71 0.40
CA SER A 21 -20.73 52.34 0.79
C SER A 21 -19.33 51.71 0.96
N SER A 22 -19.05 51.16 2.11
CA SER A 22 -17.84 50.35 2.33
C SER A 22 -18.19 48.89 2.18
N ALA A 23 -17.57 48.19 1.23
CA ALA A 23 -17.66 46.75 1.12
C ALA A 23 -16.43 46.12 1.79
N HIS A 24 -16.68 45.19 2.67
CA HIS A 24 -15.62 44.41 3.32
C HIS A 24 -15.69 42.98 2.82
N ALA A 25 -14.61 42.49 2.22
CA ALA A 25 -14.49 41.09 1.83
C ALA A 25 -13.65 40.34 2.85
N VAL A 26 -14.18 39.22 3.32
CA VAL A 26 -13.46 38.29 4.18
C VAL A 26 -13.11 37.07 3.33
N THR A 27 -11.81 36.84 3.12
CA THR A 27 -11.34 35.62 2.44
C THR A 27 -11.02 34.57 3.49
N MET A 28 -11.74 33.45 3.44
CA MET A 28 -11.45 32.29 4.27
C MET A 28 -10.74 31.22 3.42
N THR A 29 -9.57 30.81 3.86
CA THR A 29 -8.85 29.68 3.25
C THR A 29 -8.80 28.52 4.24
N VAL A 30 -9.37 27.38 3.86
CA VAL A 30 -9.31 26.14 4.65
C VAL A 30 -8.60 25.09 3.78
N SER A 31 -7.51 24.54 4.30
CA SER A 31 -6.81 23.43 3.65
C SER A 31 -6.99 22.13 4.44
N LYS A 32 -7.29 21.05 3.74
CA LYS A 32 -7.28 19.70 4.28
C LYS A 32 -6.05 18.98 3.74
N PRO A 33 -5.07 18.60 4.60
CA PRO A 33 -3.88 17.92 4.12
C PRO A 33 -4.23 16.56 3.52
N GLN A 34 -3.49 16.17 2.48
CA GLN A 34 -3.53 14.81 1.95
C GLN A 34 -2.75 13.88 2.88
N ALA A 35 -3.25 12.68 3.08
CA ALA A 35 -2.63 11.68 3.93
C ALA A 35 -2.93 10.27 3.41
N VAL A 36 -1.92 9.40 3.55
CA VAL A 36 -2.06 7.94 3.40
C VAL A 36 -1.47 7.31 4.64
N SER A 37 -2.20 6.38 5.25
CA SER A 37 -1.71 5.58 6.37
C SER A 37 -1.84 4.09 6.05
N LEU A 38 -0.90 3.31 6.57
CA LEU A 38 -0.82 1.88 6.38
C LEU A 38 -0.55 1.23 7.74
N ALA A 39 -1.33 0.23 8.10
CA ALA A 39 -1.17 -0.53 9.34
C ALA A 39 -1.27 -2.03 9.07
N ILE A 40 -0.37 -2.82 9.68
CA ILE A 40 -0.53 -4.26 9.81
C ILE A 40 -1.31 -4.50 11.10
N VAL A 41 -2.53 -5.01 10.96
CA VAL A 41 -3.45 -5.26 12.09
C VAL A 41 -3.14 -6.59 12.77
N SER A 42 -2.76 -7.61 11.99
CA SER A 42 -2.32 -8.92 12.47
C SER A 42 -1.46 -9.62 11.42
N GLY A 43 -0.76 -10.68 11.83
CA GLY A 43 0.10 -11.45 10.93
C GLY A 43 1.42 -10.74 10.59
N ALA A 44 1.90 -9.82 11.44
CA ALA A 44 3.20 -9.15 11.24
C ALA A 44 4.38 -10.13 11.29
N THR A 45 4.20 -11.27 11.96
CA THR A 45 5.15 -12.39 11.97
C THR A 45 4.40 -13.64 11.53
N LEU A 46 4.91 -14.32 10.52
CA LEU A 46 4.38 -15.58 10.01
C LEU A 46 5.43 -16.68 10.18
N GLY A 47 4.97 -17.89 10.47
CA GLY A 47 5.82 -19.05 10.59
C GLY A 47 5.24 -20.25 9.84
N LEU A 48 6.14 -21.05 9.26
CA LEU A 48 5.87 -22.41 8.81
C LEU A 48 6.69 -23.33 9.70
N PRO A 49 6.08 -24.25 10.45
CA PRO A 49 6.82 -25.13 11.36
C PRO A 49 7.74 -26.07 10.60
N THR A 50 7.34 -26.49 9.40
CA THR A 50 8.10 -27.35 8.50
C THR A 50 7.88 -26.93 7.07
N ILE A 51 8.90 -27.10 6.24
CA ILE A 51 8.85 -26.92 4.79
C ILE A 51 8.97 -28.31 4.14
N THR A 52 8.07 -28.62 3.22
CA THR A 52 8.12 -29.82 2.39
C THR A 52 8.69 -29.45 1.03
N ASP A 53 9.77 -30.11 0.62
CA ASP A 53 10.38 -29.92 -0.71
C ASP A 53 9.43 -30.36 -1.82
N ASN A 54 9.59 -29.75 -2.98
CA ASN A 54 8.79 -30.01 -4.19
C ASN A 54 7.26 -29.94 -3.94
N ALA A 55 6.84 -29.07 -3.02
CA ALA A 55 5.45 -28.93 -2.59
C ALA A 55 5.06 -27.46 -2.39
N ILE A 56 3.78 -27.24 -2.23
CA ILE A 56 3.21 -25.95 -1.83
C ILE A 56 3.07 -25.94 -0.30
N ASN A 57 3.70 -24.96 0.34
CA ASN A 57 3.70 -24.77 1.79
C ASN A 57 2.94 -23.47 2.11
N THR A 58 1.74 -23.57 2.66
CA THR A 58 0.86 -22.42 2.90
C THR A 58 0.95 -21.95 4.34
N PHE A 59 1.11 -20.62 4.55
CA PHE A 59 1.04 -20.02 5.87
C PHE A 59 -0.41 -20.06 6.39
N ALA A 60 -0.62 -20.53 7.61
CA ALA A 60 -1.95 -20.72 8.16
C ALA A 60 -2.68 -19.42 8.46
N THR A 61 -1.96 -18.34 8.73
CA THR A 61 -2.52 -17.05 9.11
C THR A 61 -2.22 -16.01 8.04
N PRO A 62 -3.22 -15.24 7.56
CA PRO A 62 -2.98 -14.15 6.64
C PRO A 62 -2.39 -12.91 7.33
N VAL A 63 -1.77 -12.04 6.55
CA VAL A 63 -1.39 -10.70 6.99
C VAL A 63 -2.58 -9.78 6.78
N ARG A 64 -3.17 -9.27 7.88
CA ARG A 64 -4.27 -8.31 7.79
C ARG A 64 -3.73 -6.89 7.72
N ILE A 65 -4.08 -6.21 6.65
CA ILE A 65 -3.56 -4.88 6.30
C ILE A 65 -4.73 -3.91 6.22
N THR A 66 -4.59 -2.75 6.88
CA THR A 66 -5.53 -1.63 6.70
C THR A 66 -4.81 -0.45 6.09
N THR A 67 -5.33 0.04 4.96
CA THR A 67 -4.89 1.26 4.30
C THR A 67 -5.99 2.30 4.40
N SER A 68 -5.69 3.49 4.90
CA SER A 68 -6.62 4.61 4.98
C SER A 68 -6.03 5.82 4.26
N TRP A 69 -6.87 6.59 3.58
CA TRP A 69 -6.41 7.73 2.81
C TRP A 69 -7.39 8.90 2.81
N THR A 70 -6.83 10.09 2.68
CA THR A 70 -7.51 11.33 2.34
C THR A 70 -6.69 11.99 1.24
N LEU A 71 -7.20 11.99 0.01
CA LEU A 71 -6.47 12.42 -1.18
C LEU A 71 -7.29 13.45 -1.97
N HIS A 72 -6.62 14.20 -2.83
CA HIS A 72 -7.28 15.08 -3.78
C HIS A 72 -7.71 14.27 -5.02
N PRO A 73 -8.85 14.60 -5.68
CA PRO A 73 -9.28 13.87 -6.89
C PRO A 73 -8.28 13.92 -8.05
N SER A 74 -7.37 14.90 -8.06
CA SER A 74 -6.30 15.01 -9.07
C SER A 74 -5.09 14.11 -8.77
N THR A 75 -5.10 13.34 -7.70
CA THR A 75 -3.96 12.47 -7.31
C THR A 75 -3.75 11.30 -8.29
N GLY A 76 -4.68 11.00 -9.18
CA GLY A 76 -4.56 9.87 -10.10
C GLY A 76 -4.88 8.55 -9.42
N SER A 77 -3.89 7.83 -8.88
CA SER A 77 -4.14 6.53 -8.24
C SER A 77 -3.43 6.37 -6.89
N LEU A 78 -3.95 5.44 -6.08
CA LEU A 78 -3.32 4.92 -4.87
C LEU A 78 -2.99 3.45 -5.09
N ARG A 79 -1.70 3.09 -4.97
CA ARG A 79 -1.22 1.72 -5.11
C ARG A 79 -0.64 1.21 -3.81
N LEU A 80 -0.99 -0.02 -3.43
CA LEU A 80 -0.36 -0.77 -2.34
C LEU A 80 0.51 -1.87 -2.92
N ILE A 81 1.77 -1.91 -2.50
CA ILE A 81 2.78 -2.85 -3.00
C ILE A 81 3.39 -3.58 -1.81
N ALA A 82 3.53 -4.91 -1.94
CA ALA A 82 4.36 -5.76 -1.11
C ALA A 82 5.63 -6.13 -1.88
N TYR A 83 6.80 -6.14 -1.23
CA TYR A 83 8.03 -6.48 -1.92
C TYR A 83 9.12 -6.98 -0.98
N PHE A 84 10.05 -7.74 -1.55
CA PHE A 84 11.33 -8.09 -0.95
C PHE A 84 12.43 -7.17 -1.46
N ASN A 85 13.43 -6.90 -0.64
CA ASN A 85 14.55 -6.03 -1.03
C ASN A 85 15.49 -6.68 -2.06
N ASN A 86 15.56 -8.02 -2.09
CA ASN A 86 16.40 -8.78 -3.00
C ASN A 86 15.60 -9.92 -3.66
N PRO A 87 15.43 -9.92 -4.98
CA PRO A 87 14.68 -10.96 -5.68
C PRO A 87 15.30 -12.36 -5.56
N ALA A 88 16.61 -12.47 -5.48
CA ALA A 88 17.30 -13.76 -5.37
C ALA A 88 17.35 -14.30 -3.93
N GLN A 89 17.13 -13.44 -2.93
CA GLN A 89 17.33 -13.73 -1.51
C GLN A 89 16.12 -13.23 -0.69
N ALA A 90 14.91 -13.61 -1.09
CA ALA A 90 13.70 -13.24 -0.36
C ALA A 90 13.65 -13.87 1.03
N LEU A 91 14.05 -15.13 1.13
CA LEU A 91 14.23 -15.84 2.39
C LEU A 91 15.63 -16.47 2.45
N SER A 92 16.23 -16.49 3.64
CA SER A 92 17.59 -16.99 3.88
C SER A 92 17.67 -17.79 5.16
N ASN A 93 18.49 -18.86 5.16
CA ASN A 93 18.95 -19.55 6.38
C ASN A 93 20.43 -19.26 6.70
N GLY A 94 21.02 -18.25 6.04
CA GLY A 94 22.45 -17.89 6.16
C GLY A 94 23.37 -18.62 5.19
N SER A 95 23.03 -19.83 4.74
CA SER A 95 23.82 -20.63 3.80
C SER A 95 23.12 -20.86 2.47
N ALA A 96 21.78 -20.78 2.45
CA ALA A 96 20.96 -20.95 1.26
C ALA A 96 19.87 -19.89 1.21
N TYR A 97 19.35 -19.67 0.00
CA TYR A 97 18.38 -18.64 -0.28
C TYR A 97 17.18 -19.20 -1.06
N LEU A 98 16.01 -18.66 -0.79
CA LEU A 98 14.83 -18.83 -1.62
C LEU A 98 14.51 -17.49 -2.31
N SER A 99 14.28 -17.55 -3.61
CA SER A 99 13.98 -16.34 -4.39
C SER A 99 12.55 -15.84 -4.13
N SER A 100 12.29 -14.58 -4.43
CA SER A 100 10.95 -14.00 -4.34
C SER A 100 9.94 -14.69 -5.27
N ALA A 101 10.40 -15.30 -6.36
CA ALA A 101 9.56 -16.05 -7.29
C ALA A 101 8.94 -17.30 -6.66
N THR A 102 9.55 -17.86 -5.60
CA THR A 102 8.98 -19.00 -4.87
C THR A 102 7.94 -18.58 -3.82
N VAL A 103 7.87 -17.30 -3.49
CA VAL A 103 6.86 -16.76 -2.59
C VAL A 103 5.67 -16.28 -3.42
N GLU A 104 4.49 -16.77 -3.09
CA GLU A 104 3.26 -16.36 -3.74
C GLU A 104 2.30 -15.72 -2.75
N GLY A 105 1.57 -14.72 -3.23
CA GLY A 105 0.55 -14.03 -2.46
C GLY A 105 -0.76 -13.90 -3.21
N ARG A 106 -1.86 -13.82 -2.47
CA ARG A 106 -3.16 -13.41 -2.97
C ARG A 106 -3.91 -12.60 -1.92
N ILE A 107 -4.86 -11.80 -2.36
CA ILE A 107 -5.71 -11.02 -1.48
C ILE A 107 -7.10 -11.67 -1.39
N GLN A 108 -7.55 -11.89 -0.17
CA GLN A 108 -8.94 -12.21 0.13
C GLN A 108 -9.58 -11.02 0.84
N THR A 109 -10.44 -10.33 0.14
CA THR A 109 -11.17 -9.16 0.67
C THR A 109 -12.55 -9.10 0.03
N LEU A 110 -13.57 -8.85 0.80
CA LEU A 110 -14.92 -8.62 0.32
C LEU A 110 -15.40 -7.24 0.78
N PRO A 111 -15.81 -6.36 -0.15
CA PRO A 111 -15.73 -6.50 -1.60
C PRO A 111 -14.31 -6.39 -2.14
N SER A 112 -14.02 -7.08 -3.25
CA SER A 112 -12.71 -7.04 -3.89
C SER A 112 -12.32 -5.63 -4.33
N ALA A 113 -11.02 -5.30 -4.25
CA ALA A 113 -10.49 -4.05 -4.77
C ALA A 113 -10.11 -4.17 -6.26
N PRO A 114 -10.12 -3.07 -7.04
CA PRO A 114 -9.57 -3.08 -8.38
C PRO A 114 -8.10 -3.53 -8.40
N SER A 115 -7.73 -4.29 -9.43
CA SER A 115 -6.36 -4.79 -9.68
C SER A 115 -5.71 -5.57 -8.54
N GLN A 116 -6.51 -6.19 -7.70
CA GLN A 116 -6.10 -7.00 -6.57
C GLN A 116 -5.81 -8.44 -7.03
N PRO A 117 -4.70 -9.08 -6.60
CA PRO A 117 -4.40 -10.46 -6.95
C PRO A 117 -5.34 -11.41 -6.19
N THR A 118 -6.46 -11.80 -6.80
CA THR A 118 -7.42 -12.75 -6.24
C THR A 118 -6.99 -14.22 -6.42
N THR A 119 -6.05 -14.45 -7.32
CA THR A 119 -5.38 -15.74 -7.53
C THR A 119 -3.94 -15.66 -7.02
N TRP A 120 -3.33 -16.81 -6.74
CA TRP A 120 -1.95 -16.87 -6.32
C TRP A 120 -1.02 -16.30 -7.38
N GLN A 121 -0.20 -15.33 -7.01
CA GLN A 121 0.80 -14.68 -7.86
C GLN A 121 2.13 -14.61 -7.13
N SER A 122 3.21 -14.92 -7.85
CA SER A 122 4.57 -14.82 -7.34
C SER A 122 5.00 -13.36 -7.19
N PHE A 123 5.92 -13.11 -6.26
CA PHE A 123 6.58 -11.81 -6.09
C PHE A 123 7.63 -11.61 -7.19
N THR A 124 7.17 -11.33 -8.40
CA THR A 124 8.01 -11.15 -9.60
C THR A 124 7.70 -9.87 -10.36
N GLN A 125 6.75 -9.08 -9.88
CA GLN A 125 6.35 -7.82 -10.53
C GLN A 125 7.43 -6.75 -10.34
N SER A 126 7.38 -5.74 -11.21
CA SER A 126 8.28 -4.59 -11.15
C SER A 126 7.89 -3.61 -10.06
N ALA A 127 8.86 -2.82 -9.61
CA ALA A 127 8.64 -1.61 -8.83
C ALA A 127 7.72 -0.64 -9.57
N SER A 128 7.01 0.19 -8.83
CA SER A 128 6.11 1.19 -9.41
C SER A 128 6.09 2.46 -8.56
N GLY A 129 6.08 3.64 -9.21
CA GLY A 129 6.09 4.92 -8.51
C GLY A 129 7.31 5.11 -7.57
N GLY A 130 8.47 4.56 -7.92
CA GLY A 130 9.66 4.58 -7.07
C GLY A 130 9.59 3.67 -5.84
N VAL A 131 8.61 2.77 -5.76
CA VAL A 131 8.39 1.87 -4.64
C VAL A 131 8.42 0.41 -5.11
N GLY A 132 8.99 -0.47 -4.29
CA GLY A 132 9.17 -1.88 -4.60
C GLY A 132 10.53 -2.20 -5.17
N THR A 133 10.73 -3.46 -5.52
CA THR A 133 11.96 -4.00 -6.12
C THR A 133 11.58 -4.72 -7.42
N ASN A 134 12.29 -4.44 -8.50
CA ASN A 134 12.07 -5.11 -9.79
C ASN A 134 12.32 -6.61 -9.64
N GLY A 135 11.34 -7.41 -10.06
CA GLY A 135 11.39 -8.85 -9.95
C GLY A 135 11.17 -9.42 -8.53
N ALA A 136 10.77 -8.56 -7.57
CA ALA A 136 10.50 -8.99 -6.20
C ALA A 136 9.28 -8.29 -5.58
N SER A 137 8.41 -7.72 -6.39
CA SER A 137 7.20 -7.01 -5.95
C SER A 137 5.93 -7.80 -6.27
N LEU A 138 4.87 -7.49 -5.53
CA LEU A 138 3.49 -7.91 -5.77
C LEU A 138 2.57 -6.71 -5.51
N TRP A 139 1.79 -6.31 -6.49
CA TRP A 139 0.83 -5.23 -6.35
C TRP A 139 -0.45 -5.76 -5.72
N LEU A 140 -0.76 -5.26 -4.53
CA LEU A 140 -1.91 -5.72 -3.74
C LEU A 140 -3.18 -4.93 -4.03
N MET A 141 -3.05 -3.69 -4.48
CA MET A 141 -4.16 -2.80 -4.84
C MET A 141 -3.65 -1.73 -5.79
N ASP A 142 -4.45 -1.40 -6.80
CA ASP A 142 -4.27 -0.22 -7.64
C ASP A 142 -5.64 0.45 -7.82
N LEU A 143 -5.84 1.57 -7.12
CA LEU A 143 -7.13 2.22 -6.99
C LEU A 143 -7.08 3.62 -7.60
N ASN A 144 -7.85 3.85 -8.65
CA ASN A 144 -8.08 5.19 -9.19
C ASN A 144 -8.79 6.08 -8.16
N ILE A 145 -8.23 7.25 -7.88
CA ILE A 145 -8.80 8.22 -6.96
C ILE A 145 -9.76 9.15 -7.72
N THR A 146 -10.98 9.21 -7.24
CA THR A 146 -12.07 10.00 -7.81
C THR A 146 -12.71 10.89 -6.74
N GLY A 147 -13.66 11.73 -7.12
CA GLY A 147 -14.41 12.54 -6.16
C GLY A 147 -15.17 11.73 -5.10
N THR A 148 -15.56 10.50 -5.43
CA THR A 148 -16.36 9.63 -4.56
C THR A 148 -15.54 8.80 -3.58
N ASN A 149 -14.26 8.46 -3.91
CA ASN A 149 -13.41 7.62 -3.08
C ASN A 149 -12.16 8.34 -2.55
N LYS A 150 -12.11 9.67 -2.66
CA LYS A 150 -10.98 10.50 -2.20
C LYS A 150 -10.66 10.39 -0.71
N GLN A 151 -11.60 9.90 0.07
CA GLN A 151 -11.41 9.59 1.49
C GLN A 151 -12.09 8.26 1.77
N ALA A 152 -11.30 7.27 2.18
CA ALA A 152 -11.78 5.94 2.52
C ALA A 152 -10.75 5.17 3.33
N SER A 153 -11.15 4.00 3.78
CA SER A 153 -10.29 2.99 4.40
C SER A 153 -10.64 1.62 3.82
N ARG A 154 -9.63 0.78 3.68
CA ARG A 154 -9.79 -0.59 3.20
C ARG A 154 -8.93 -1.55 4.02
N THR A 155 -9.56 -2.60 4.51
CA THR A 155 -8.87 -3.72 5.16
C THR A 155 -8.86 -4.91 4.20
N MET A 156 -7.71 -5.58 4.10
CA MET A 156 -7.51 -6.74 3.24
C MET A 156 -6.64 -7.80 3.94
N ASP A 157 -6.85 -9.05 3.59
CA ASP A 157 -6.07 -10.18 4.08
C ASP A 157 -5.16 -10.68 2.95
N LEU A 158 -3.85 -10.52 3.15
CA LEU A 158 -2.83 -11.07 2.27
C LEU A 158 -2.49 -12.48 2.75
N GLU A 159 -2.90 -13.48 1.99
CA GLU A 159 -2.47 -14.85 2.17
C GLU A 159 -1.14 -15.08 1.46
N LEU A 160 -0.26 -15.86 2.07
CA LEU A 160 1.06 -16.18 1.57
C LEU A 160 1.28 -17.69 1.53
N ARG A 161 2.11 -18.14 0.58
CA ARG A 161 2.59 -19.51 0.50
C ARG A 161 3.98 -19.58 -0.14
N LEU A 162 4.70 -20.65 0.13
CA LEU A 162 5.91 -21.02 -0.59
C LEU A 162 5.56 -22.09 -1.62
N ASN A 163 5.81 -21.81 -2.88
CA ASN A 163 5.68 -22.77 -3.96
C ASN A 163 7.06 -23.30 -4.33
N LEU A 164 7.39 -24.48 -3.82
CA LEU A 164 8.66 -25.15 -4.06
C LEU A 164 8.55 -26.26 -5.14
N THR A 165 7.43 -26.33 -5.84
CA THR A 165 7.24 -27.31 -6.92
C THR A 165 8.27 -27.11 -8.01
N GLY A 166 8.99 -28.17 -8.37
CA GLY A 166 10.05 -28.13 -9.38
C GLY A 166 11.34 -27.40 -8.94
N GLN A 167 11.43 -26.96 -7.68
CA GLN A 167 12.65 -26.37 -7.14
C GLN A 167 13.59 -27.48 -6.63
N PRO A 168 14.92 -27.25 -6.65
CA PRO A 168 15.87 -28.12 -5.95
C PRO A 168 15.50 -28.28 -4.48
N ALA A 169 15.88 -29.42 -3.89
CA ALA A 169 15.67 -29.66 -2.46
C ALA A 169 16.31 -28.56 -1.61
N THR A 170 15.56 -28.08 -0.63
CA THR A 170 16.03 -27.03 0.27
C THR A 170 17.05 -27.56 1.26
N ILE A 171 18.07 -26.77 1.57
CA ILE A 171 18.99 -27.10 2.65
C ILE A 171 18.26 -26.96 3.98
N SER A 172 18.43 -27.93 4.88
CA SER A 172 17.79 -27.88 6.20
C SER A 172 18.21 -26.63 6.99
N GLY A 173 17.26 -26.03 7.70
CA GLY A 173 17.47 -24.82 8.48
C GLY A 173 16.23 -23.93 8.55
N THR A 174 16.29 -22.90 9.36
CA THR A 174 15.23 -21.90 9.47
C THR A 174 15.44 -20.79 8.46
N TYR A 175 14.53 -20.69 7.49
CA TYR A 175 14.54 -19.59 6.52
C TYR A 175 13.76 -18.39 7.08
N SER A 176 14.34 -17.21 6.98
CA SER A 176 13.71 -15.97 7.39
C SER A 176 13.84 -14.90 6.30
N GLY A 177 12.89 -13.98 6.26
CA GLY A 177 12.89 -12.85 5.33
C GLY A 177 11.89 -11.78 5.75
N VAL A 178 11.96 -10.64 5.10
CA VAL A 178 11.10 -9.48 5.40
C VAL A 178 10.37 -9.06 4.13
N ILE A 179 9.04 -9.05 4.19
CA ILE A 179 8.18 -8.41 3.20
C ILE A 179 7.92 -6.98 3.65
N THR A 180 8.27 -6.02 2.81
CA THR A 180 7.95 -4.61 3.04
C THR A 180 6.63 -4.28 2.35
N LEU A 181 5.74 -3.61 3.07
CA LEU A 181 4.48 -3.09 2.56
C LEU A 181 4.57 -1.57 2.38
N ARG A 182 4.16 -1.06 1.24
CA ARG A 182 4.16 0.38 1.00
C ARG A 182 2.96 0.83 0.17
N ALA A 183 2.33 1.92 0.60
CA ALA A 183 1.31 2.61 -0.16
C ALA A 183 1.93 3.84 -0.82
N VAL A 184 1.64 4.06 -2.10
CA VAL A 184 2.14 5.17 -2.91
C VAL A 184 1.02 5.77 -3.73
N THR A 185 1.02 7.11 -3.85
CA THR A 185 0.15 7.86 -4.77
C THR A 185 0.90 8.14 -6.05
N MET A 186 0.20 8.08 -7.19
CA MET A 186 0.76 8.22 -8.53
C MET A 186 -0.08 9.19 -9.36
#